data_9ba4c4de660cfbb23ce2d44b188215a4
#
_entry.id   9ba4c4de660cfbb23ce2d44b188215a4
#
_cell.length_a   1.000
_cell.length_b   1.000
_cell.length_c   1.000
_cell.angle_alpha   90.00
_cell.angle_beta   90.00
_cell.angle_gamma   90.00
#
_symmetry.space_group_name_H-M   'P 1'
#
loop_
_entity.id
_entity.type
_entity.pdbx_description
1 polymer ?
#
loop_
_entity_poly.entity_id
_entity_poly.type
_entity_poly.pdbx_seq_one_letter_code
_entity_poly.pdbx_strand_id
1 'polypeptide(L)'
;SFPTRRLPICGIAVNDDGIIRSYRDLGLVPDTFNQRVLSDLGSGRMAVGHVLYGASNPERADAQPLVVRHIKGSMALAFNGALVNALELKEELELKGAIFHSNSDAEIISHVIINERLHTNSIEEAIEKAMDKLKGAYSMVVMSPQKLMAVRDPQGIRPLAMGKMGGEIVFASESCAFDSIGAKFVRDVHPGEIIVVDRSGVRSLESHCGQKSGLCVFEYVYTARPDSVIEGESVHMARKRAGAFLAQEHPVEADIVIGSPDSGLDAALGYAEESGIPYGIGFIKNRYIGRTFILPTQKERERAVHIKLNVLESAIGRAHV
;
A
#
# COMPACT_ATOMS: atom_id res chain seq x y z
N SER A 1 25.98 4.11 -19.40
CA SER A 1 24.52 4.20 -19.13
C SER A 1 24.27 3.61 -17.75
N PHE A 2 23.82 4.43 -16.82
CA PHE A 2 23.38 3.95 -15.53
C PHE A 2 22.16 3.04 -15.75
N PRO A 3 22.08 1.86 -15.09
CA PRO A 3 20.90 1.03 -15.18
C PRO A 3 19.72 1.85 -14.68
N THR A 4 18.67 1.87 -15.47
CA THR A 4 17.43 2.57 -15.19
C THR A 4 17.00 2.25 -13.75
N ARG A 5 17.11 3.22 -12.86
CA ARG A 5 16.48 3.17 -11.55
C ARG A 5 15.00 2.94 -11.82
N ARG A 6 14.43 1.85 -11.32
CA ARG A 6 12.97 1.71 -11.25
C ARG A 6 12.49 2.85 -10.37
N LEU A 7 11.99 3.90 -11.00
CA LEU A 7 11.44 5.04 -10.29
C LEU A 7 10.08 4.63 -9.74
N PRO A 8 9.78 4.93 -8.48
CA PRO A 8 8.40 4.82 -8.00
C PRO A 8 7.51 5.69 -8.89
N ILE A 9 6.27 5.30 -9.00
CA ILE A 9 5.24 6.11 -9.65
C ILE A 9 4.37 6.69 -8.56
N CYS A 10 4.06 7.97 -8.65
CA CYS A 10 3.16 8.60 -7.71
C CYS A 10 2.14 9.49 -8.43
N GLY A 11 1.01 9.67 -7.78
CA GLY A 11 -0.05 10.49 -8.30
C GLY A 11 -0.96 11.05 -7.22
N ILE A 12 -1.58 12.18 -7.54
CA ILE A 12 -2.59 12.83 -6.71
C ILE A 12 -3.76 13.22 -7.62
N ALA A 13 -4.98 12.97 -7.15
CA ALA A 13 -6.21 13.51 -7.73
C ALA A 13 -6.91 14.37 -6.67
N VAL A 14 -7.33 15.57 -7.06
CA VAL A 14 -8.03 16.52 -6.19
C VAL A 14 -9.39 16.84 -6.80
N ASN A 15 -10.41 16.85 -5.97
CA ASN A 15 -11.74 17.31 -6.36
C ASN A 15 -11.84 18.82 -6.11
N ASP A 16 -11.65 19.60 -7.16
CA ASP A 16 -11.73 21.05 -7.17
C ASP A 16 -13.13 21.47 -7.66
N ASP A 17 -14.00 21.72 -6.70
CA ASP A 17 -15.42 22.12 -6.92
C ASP A 17 -16.20 21.22 -7.92
N GLY A 18 -16.06 19.90 -7.72
CA GLY A 18 -16.73 18.89 -8.55
C GLY A 18 -15.96 18.47 -9.80
N ILE A 19 -14.85 19.14 -10.11
CA ILE A 19 -13.94 18.76 -11.18
C ILE A 19 -12.77 18.01 -10.62
N ILE A 20 -12.56 16.76 -11.03
CA ILE A 20 -11.42 15.98 -10.61
C ILE A 20 -10.23 16.32 -11.50
N ARG A 21 -9.23 16.95 -10.89
CA ARG A 21 -7.92 17.22 -11.50
C ARG A 21 -6.91 16.21 -10.98
N SER A 22 -5.98 15.75 -11.81
CA SER A 22 -4.96 14.79 -11.39
C SER A 22 -3.63 15.07 -12.06
N TYR A 23 -2.57 14.74 -11.32
CA TYR A 23 -1.22 14.69 -11.84
C TYR A 23 -0.55 13.39 -11.39
N ARG A 24 0.11 12.72 -12.32
CA ARG A 24 0.75 11.42 -12.12
C ARG A 24 2.03 11.38 -12.92
N ASP A 25 3.12 10.94 -12.29
CA ASP A 25 4.40 10.80 -12.98
C ASP A 25 5.33 9.78 -12.32
N LEU A 26 6.40 9.44 -13.03
CA LEU A 26 7.51 8.65 -12.56
C LEU A 26 8.42 9.53 -11.69
N GLY A 27 8.79 9.05 -10.51
CA GLY A 27 9.70 9.74 -9.60
C GLY A 27 9.29 9.61 -8.15
N LEU A 28 10.13 10.12 -7.26
CA LEU A 28 9.79 10.27 -5.85
C LEU A 28 8.77 11.39 -5.67
N VAL A 29 7.95 11.29 -4.63
CA VAL A 29 6.91 12.30 -4.33
C VAL A 29 7.47 13.72 -4.30
N PRO A 30 8.61 14.02 -3.62
CA PRO A 30 9.18 15.37 -3.61
C PRO A 30 9.66 15.86 -4.97
N ASP A 31 10.08 14.97 -5.85
CA ASP A 31 10.57 15.31 -7.19
C ASP A 31 9.42 15.57 -8.16
N THR A 32 8.31 14.85 -7.97
CA THR A 32 7.13 14.90 -8.83
C THR A 32 6.20 16.06 -8.49
N PHE A 33 6.00 16.34 -7.20
CA PHE A 33 5.05 17.35 -6.72
C PHE A 33 5.76 18.59 -6.22
N ASN A 34 6.04 19.52 -7.14
CA ASN A 34 6.49 20.85 -6.83
C ASN A 34 5.31 21.82 -6.62
N GLN A 35 5.59 23.03 -6.13
CA GLN A 35 4.56 24.04 -5.82
C GLN A 35 3.65 24.36 -7.03
N ARG A 36 4.18 24.36 -8.25
CA ARG A 36 3.40 24.62 -9.47
C ARG A 36 2.39 23.51 -9.72
N VAL A 37 2.84 22.25 -9.68
CA VAL A 37 1.96 21.08 -9.86
C VAL A 37 0.85 21.06 -8.80
N LEU A 38 1.20 21.34 -7.53
CA LEU A 38 0.21 21.41 -6.47
C LEU A 38 -0.81 22.54 -6.68
N SER A 39 -0.37 23.71 -7.16
CA SER A 39 -1.28 24.81 -7.48
C SER A 39 -2.20 24.49 -8.66
N ASP A 40 -1.70 23.78 -9.67
CA ASP A 40 -2.48 23.37 -10.84
C ASP A 40 -3.57 22.31 -10.51
N LEU A 41 -3.38 21.57 -9.43
CA LEU A 41 -4.39 20.61 -8.91
C LEU A 41 -5.58 21.30 -8.24
N GLY A 42 -5.47 22.57 -7.87
CA GLY A 42 -6.53 23.33 -7.22
C GLY A 42 -6.54 23.19 -5.69
N SER A 43 -7.60 23.73 -5.07
CA SER A 43 -7.75 23.81 -3.61
C SER A 43 -8.98 23.05 -3.08
N GLY A 44 -9.28 21.92 -3.69
CA GLY A 44 -10.46 21.11 -3.37
C GLY A 44 -10.42 20.50 -1.95
N ARG A 45 -11.60 20.06 -1.50
CA ARG A 45 -11.79 19.51 -0.14
C ARG A 45 -11.56 18.00 -0.05
N MET A 46 -11.45 17.30 -1.16
CA MET A 46 -11.21 15.86 -1.20
C MET A 46 -10.04 15.59 -2.13
N ALA A 47 -9.16 14.71 -1.71
CA ALA A 47 -8.02 14.27 -2.51
C ALA A 47 -7.74 12.78 -2.30
N VAL A 48 -7.19 12.14 -3.32
CA VAL A 48 -6.71 10.76 -3.27
C VAL A 48 -5.29 10.75 -3.80
N GLY A 49 -4.39 10.13 -3.06
CA GLY A 49 -2.99 9.94 -3.46
C GLY A 49 -2.62 8.46 -3.54
N HIS A 50 -1.64 8.15 -4.38
CA HIS A 50 -1.11 6.80 -4.52
C HIS A 50 0.37 6.81 -4.85
N VAL A 51 1.10 5.86 -4.27
CA VAL A 51 2.50 5.58 -4.61
C VAL A 51 2.59 4.11 -5.01
N LEU A 52 3.00 3.86 -6.25
CA LEU A 52 3.21 2.51 -6.77
C LEU A 52 4.71 2.20 -6.78
N TYR A 53 5.06 1.10 -6.13
CA TYR A 53 6.37 0.49 -6.23
C TYR A 53 6.22 -0.90 -6.86
N GLY A 54 6.20 -0.94 -8.19
CA GLY A 54 5.95 -2.16 -8.95
C GLY A 54 7.14 -3.13 -8.97
N ALA A 55 6.85 -4.43 -8.95
CA ALA A 55 7.84 -5.49 -9.18
C ALA A 55 8.23 -5.64 -10.66
N SER A 56 7.33 -5.36 -11.58
CA SER A 56 7.54 -5.24 -13.03
C SER A 56 7.89 -3.80 -13.41
N ASN A 57 8.40 -3.56 -14.61
CA ASN A 57 8.63 -2.18 -15.09
C ASN A 57 7.29 -1.45 -15.22
N PRO A 58 6.88 -0.65 -14.23
CA PRO A 58 5.62 0.05 -14.33
C PRO A 58 5.75 1.16 -15.37
N GLU A 59 4.73 1.27 -16.19
CA GLU A 59 4.62 2.34 -17.17
C GLU A 59 3.86 3.53 -16.56
N ARG A 60 3.99 4.70 -17.18
CA ARG A 60 3.22 5.88 -16.74
C ARG A 60 1.71 5.66 -16.80
N ALA A 61 1.26 4.75 -17.68
CA ALA A 61 -0.13 4.35 -17.79
C ALA A 61 -0.66 3.65 -16.51
N ASP A 62 0.21 2.94 -15.78
CA ASP A 62 -0.14 2.24 -14.54
C ASP A 62 -0.23 3.17 -13.33
N ALA A 63 0.12 4.46 -13.50
CA ALA A 63 0.11 5.43 -12.43
C ALA A 63 -1.32 5.69 -11.91
N GLN A 64 -1.46 5.67 -10.60
CA GLN A 64 -2.70 5.95 -9.91
C GLN A 64 -2.59 7.27 -9.11
N PRO A 65 -3.72 7.92 -8.74
CA PRO A 65 -5.10 7.52 -8.95
C PRO A 65 -5.53 7.51 -10.42
N LEU A 66 -6.28 6.48 -10.82
CA LEU A 66 -6.88 6.44 -12.14
C LEU A 66 -8.12 7.33 -12.16
N VAL A 67 -8.13 8.33 -13.04
CA VAL A 67 -9.28 9.24 -13.20
C VAL A 67 -10.04 8.88 -14.46
N VAL A 68 -11.32 8.58 -14.31
CA VAL A 68 -12.20 8.23 -15.41
C VAL A 68 -13.43 9.14 -15.42
N ARG A 69 -13.93 9.40 -16.64
CA ARG A 69 -15.17 10.18 -16.87
C ARG A 69 -16.13 9.30 -17.65
N HIS A 70 -17.37 9.26 -17.18
CA HIS A 70 -18.43 8.51 -17.84
C HIS A 70 -19.75 9.28 -17.74
N ILE A 71 -20.80 8.78 -18.38
CA ILE A 71 -22.09 9.47 -18.49
C ILE A 71 -22.75 9.81 -17.14
N LYS A 72 -22.46 9.07 -16.08
CA LYS A 72 -23.00 9.32 -14.73
C LYS A 72 -22.08 10.20 -13.86
N GLY A 73 -20.97 10.73 -14.42
CA GLY A 73 -20.03 11.60 -13.70
C GLY A 73 -18.57 11.17 -13.83
N SER A 74 -17.76 11.63 -12.90
CA SER A 74 -16.31 11.31 -12.84
C SER A 74 -15.99 10.55 -11.56
N MET A 75 -14.95 9.75 -11.61
CA MET A 75 -14.36 9.16 -10.39
C MET A 75 -12.84 9.10 -10.48
N ALA A 76 -12.18 9.10 -9.32
CA ALA A 76 -10.78 8.76 -9.15
C ALA A 76 -10.68 7.52 -8.28
N LEU A 77 -9.84 6.57 -8.68
CA LEU A 77 -9.61 5.31 -7.99
C LEU A 77 -8.12 5.16 -7.66
N ALA A 78 -7.81 4.88 -6.39
CA ALA A 78 -6.52 4.36 -5.95
C ALA A 78 -6.72 2.96 -5.36
N PHE A 79 -5.87 2.02 -5.75
CA PHE A 79 -6.00 0.60 -5.45
C PHE A 79 -4.67 0.02 -5.01
N ASN A 80 -4.70 -0.77 -3.95
CA ASN A 80 -3.59 -1.58 -3.45
C ASN A 80 -4.04 -3.04 -3.32
N GLY A 81 -3.47 -3.93 -4.12
CA GLY A 81 -3.83 -5.34 -4.10
C GLY A 81 -3.48 -6.05 -5.40
N ALA A 82 -4.16 -7.18 -5.62
CA ALA A 82 -4.13 -7.93 -6.87
C ALA A 82 -5.41 -8.74 -7.02
N LEU A 83 -6.01 -8.71 -8.19
CA LEU A 83 -7.15 -9.54 -8.55
C LEU A 83 -6.67 -10.89 -9.08
N VAL A 84 -7.28 -11.97 -8.59
CA VAL A 84 -6.97 -13.31 -9.10
C VAL A 84 -7.76 -13.65 -10.37
N ASN A 85 -8.84 -12.91 -10.66
CA ASN A 85 -9.66 -13.05 -11.85
C ASN A 85 -9.53 -11.85 -12.82
N ALA A 86 -8.42 -11.13 -12.78
CA ALA A 86 -8.19 -9.94 -13.59
C ALA A 86 -8.33 -10.23 -15.11
N LEU A 87 -7.72 -11.31 -15.58
CA LEU A 87 -7.77 -11.69 -17.00
C LEU A 87 -9.18 -12.04 -17.46
N GLU A 88 -9.93 -12.80 -16.66
CA GLU A 88 -11.32 -13.17 -16.93
C GLU A 88 -12.21 -11.93 -17.04
N LEU A 89 -12.09 -11.01 -16.09
CA LEU A 89 -12.85 -9.76 -16.10
C LEU A 89 -12.47 -8.87 -17.28
N LYS A 90 -11.18 -8.79 -17.60
CA LYS A 90 -10.70 -8.00 -18.75
C LYS A 90 -11.29 -8.53 -20.05
N GLU A 91 -11.22 -9.83 -20.28
CA GLU A 91 -11.76 -10.48 -21.48
C GLU A 91 -13.28 -10.27 -21.60
N GLU A 92 -14.03 -10.42 -20.51
CA GLU A 92 -15.48 -10.15 -20.48
C GLU A 92 -15.79 -8.69 -20.85
N LEU A 93 -15.00 -7.73 -20.35
CA LEU A 93 -15.19 -6.31 -20.61
C LEU A 93 -14.80 -5.94 -22.05
N GLU A 94 -13.72 -6.50 -22.59
CA GLU A 94 -13.29 -6.28 -23.99
C GLU A 94 -14.34 -6.81 -24.97
N LEU A 95 -14.96 -7.96 -24.70
CA LEU A 95 -16.09 -8.48 -25.49
C LEU A 95 -17.32 -7.57 -25.47
N LYS A 96 -17.45 -6.74 -24.46
CA LYS A 96 -18.49 -5.69 -24.35
C LYS A 96 -18.05 -4.33 -24.92
N GLY A 97 -16.87 -4.26 -25.52
CA GLY A 97 -16.34 -3.06 -26.16
C GLY A 97 -15.51 -2.16 -25.28
N ALA A 98 -15.07 -2.60 -24.09
CA ALA A 98 -14.13 -1.83 -23.26
C ALA A 98 -12.76 -1.77 -23.94
N ILE A 99 -12.10 -0.62 -23.83
CA ILE A 99 -10.74 -0.39 -24.34
C ILE A 99 -9.84 -0.12 -23.14
N PHE A 100 -8.77 -0.90 -23.01
CA PHE A 100 -7.77 -0.77 -21.95
C PHE A 100 -6.51 -0.04 -22.45
N HIS A 101 -5.95 0.81 -21.59
CA HIS A 101 -4.75 1.59 -21.87
C HIS A 101 -3.56 1.13 -21.03
N SER A 102 -3.80 0.27 -20.04
CA SER A 102 -2.79 -0.29 -19.15
C SER A 102 -3.06 -1.76 -18.86
N ASN A 103 -2.13 -2.40 -18.15
CA ASN A 103 -2.33 -3.74 -17.61
C ASN A 103 -2.63 -3.72 -16.11
N SER A 104 -3.04 -2.57 -15.60
CA SER A 104 -3.32 -2.39 -14.17
C SER A 104 -4.70 -2.93 -13.78
N ASP A 105 -4.77 -3.70 -12.70
CA ASP A 105 -6.03 -4.13 -12.11
C ASP A 105 -6.93 -2.95 -11.74
N ALA A 106 -6.36 -1.78 -11.45
CA ALA A 106 -7.12 -0.56 -11.18
C ALA A 106 -8.00 -0.14 -12.36
N GLU A 107 -7.52 -0.33 -13.59
CA GLU A 107 -8.32 -0.03 -14.79
C GLU A 107 -9.46 -1.04 -14.96
N ILE A 108 -9.21 -2.32 -14.72
CA ILE A 108 -10.23 -3.38 -14.73
C ILE A 108 -11.32 -3.06 -13.69
N ILE A 109 -10.91 -2.77 -12.44
CA ILE A 109 -11.83 -2.39 -11.36
C ILE A 109 -12.67 -1.18 -11.75
N SER A 110 -12.05 -0.16 -12.36
CA SER A 110 -12.77 1.04 -12.78
C SER A 110 -13.85 0.73 -13.82
N HIS A 111 -13.56 -0.13 -14.79
CA HIS A 111 -14.53 -0.58 -15.80
C HIS A 111 -15.66 -1.40 -15.17
N VAL A 112 -15.37 -2.29 -14.21
CA VAL A 112 -16.39 -3.06 -13.49
C VAL A 112 -17.31 -2.10 -12.72
N ILE A 113 -16.76 -1.15 -11.96
CA ILE A 113 -17.56 -0.16 -11.22
C ILE A 113 -18.42 0.69 -12.16
N ILE A 114 -17.86 1.17 -13.28
CA ILE A 114 -18.60 1.95 -14.26
C ILE A 114 -19.76 1.15 -14.85
N ASN A 115 -19.51 -0.10 -15.20
CA ASN A 115 -20.54 -0.98 -15.77
C ASN A 115 -21.71 -1.16 -14.78
N GLU A 116 -21.43 -1.44 -13.51
CA GLU A 116 -22.45 -1.49 -12.47
C GLU A 116 -23.14 -0.12 -12.27
N ARG A 117 -22.38 0.99 -12.38
CA ARG A 117 -22.92 2.32 -12.18
C ARG A 117 -23.97 2.72 -13.23
N LEU A 118 -23.94 2.13 -14.42
CA LEU A 118 -24.98 2.35 -15.43
C LEU A 118 -26.34 1.84 -14.97
N HIS A 119 -26.37 0.81 -14.13
CA HIS A 119 -27.55 0.09 -13.66
C HIS A 119 -27.91 0.37 -12.21
N THR A 120 -27.21 1.28 -11.54
CA THR A 120 -27.42 1.62 -10.12
C THR A 120 -27.72 3.11 -9.94
N ASN A 121 -28.32 3.45 -8.79
CA ASN A 121 -28.70 4.83 -8.47
C ASN A 121 -27.54 5.62 -7.85
N SER A 122 -26.61 4.96 -7.19
CA SER A 122 -25.47 5.59 -6.52
C SER A 122 -24.15 4.89 -6.84
N ILE A 123 -23.04 5.57 -6.59
CA ILE A 123 -21.71 5.01 -6.81
C ILE A 123 -21.36 3.94 -5.76
N GLU A 124 -21.80 4.13 -4.52
CA GLU A 124 -21.61 3.14 -3.46
C GLU A 124 -22.36 1.83 -3.77
N GLU A 125 -23.57 1.88 -4.31
CA GLU A 125 -24.30 0.71 -4.77
C GLU A 125 -23.57 0.02 -5.95
N ALA A 126 -22.96 0.80 -6.84
CA ALA A 126 -22.17 0.26 -7.93
C ALA A 126 -20.90 -0.46 -7.43
N ILE A 127 -20.24 0.11 -6.43
CA ILE A 127 -19.07 -0.51 -5.79
C ILE A 127 -19.49 -1.80 -5.09
N GLU A 128 -20.60 -1.79 -4.36
CA GLU A 128 -21.14 -2.98 -3.69
C GLU A 128 -21.37 -4.13 -4.67
N LYS A 129 -22.02 -3.86 -5.81
CA LYS A 129 -22.20 -4.87 -6.88
C LYS A 129 -20.89 -5.26 -7.58
N ALA A 130 -19.94 -4.35 -7.68
CA ALA A 130 -18.63 -4.66 -8.21
C ALA A 130 -17.88 -5.64 -7.30
N MET A 131 -18.01 -5.52 -5.98
CA MET A 131 -17.40 -6.45 -5.02
C MET A 131 -17.86 -7.90 -5.21
N ASP A 132 -19.10 -8.14 -5.68
CA ASP A 132 -19.58 -9.49 -6.03
C ASP A 132 -18.77 -10.14 -7.16
N LYS A 133 -18.14 -9.33 -8.01
CA LYS A 133 -17.40 -9.78 -9.21
C LYS A 133 -15.91 -9.84 -8.99
N LEU A 134 -15.37 -8.96 -8.12
CA LEU A 134 -13.96 -8.85 -7.85
C LEU A 134 -13.50 -9.98 -6.93
N LYS A 135 -12.51 -10.75 -7.36
CA LYS A 135 -11.88 -11.82 -6.57
C LYS A 135 -10.42 -11.50 -6.34
N GLY A 136 -9.97 -11.61 -5.10
CA GLY A 136 -8.58 -11.34 -4.73
C GLY A 136 -8.44 -10.34 -3.60
N ALA A 137 -7.24 -9.81 -3.46
CA ALA A 137 -6.90 -8.85 -2.41
C ALA A 137 -7.07 -7.44 -2.92
N TYR A 138 -7.83 -6.60 -2.22
CA TYR A 138 -7.91 -5.19 -2.53
C TYR A 138 -8.26 -4.31 -1.34
N SER A 139 -7.51 -3.22 -1.23
CA SER A 139 -7.91 -2.04 -0.49
C SER A 139 -7.92 -0.87 -1.46
N MET A 140 -9.01 -0.15 -1.55
CA MET A 140 -9.14 0.93 -2.51
C MET A 140 -9.83 2.15 -1.92
N VAL A 141 -9.47 3.30 -2.46
CA VAL A 141 -10.13 4.58 -2.18
C VAL A 141 -10.71 5.10 -3.49
N VAL A 142 -12.01 5.36 -3.47
CA VAL A 142 -12.76 5.89 -4.63
C VAL A 142 -13.28 7.27 -4.28
N MET A 143 -12.97 8.25 -5.11
CA MET A 143 -13.46 9.62 -5.00
C MET A 143 -14.39 9.94 -6.16
N SER A 144 -15.58 10.41 -5.86
CA SER A 144 -16.49 11.05 -6.81
C SER A 144 -16.57 12.56 -6.53
N PRO A 145 -17.26 13.36 -7.33
CA PRO A 145 -17.41 14.79 -7.06
C PRO A 145 -18.04 15.13 -5.70
N GLN A 146 -18.73 14.19 -5.06
CA GLN A 146 -19.47 14.44 -3.82
C GLN A 146 -19.11 13.50 -2.66
N LYS A 147 -18.39 12.40 -2.93
CA LYS A 147 -18.15 11.34 -1.95
C LYS A 147 -16.73 10.84 -2.01
N LEU A 148 -16.20 10.50 -0.85
CA LEU A 148 -14.97 9.73 -0.69
C LEU A 148 -15.34 8.37 -0.07
N MET A 149 -14.90 7.29 -0.67
CA MET A 149 -15.24 5.94 -0.23
C MET A 149 -13.96 5.14 -0.03
N ALA A 150 -13.89 4.43 1.10
CA ALA A 150 -12.85 3.47 1.39
C ALA A 150 -13.45 2.06 1.37
N VAL A 151 -12.83 1.15 0.66
CA VAL A 151 -13.35 -0.19 0.39
C VAL A 151 -12.27 -1.21 0.66
N ARG A 152 -12.60 -2.23 1.43
CA ARG A 152 -11.70 -3.34 1.73
C ARG A 152 -12.31 -4.66 1.25
N ASP A 153 -11.48 -5.55 0.71
CA ASP A 153 -11.95 -6.86 0.24
C ASP A 153 -12.63 -7.67 1.36
N PRO A 154 -13.54 -8.62 1.02
CA PRO A 154 -14.31 -9.35 2.02
C PRO A 154 -13.50 -10.19 3.00
N GLN A 155 -12.26 -10.54 2.66
CA GLN A 155 -11.34 -11.26 3.53
C GLN A 155 -10.36 -10.33 4.26
N GLY A 156 -10.30 -9.05 3.88
CA GLY A 156 -9.41 -8.06 4.49
C GLY A 156 -7.93 -8.38 4.30
N ILE A 157 -7.55 -8.91 3.13
CA ILE A 157 -6.19 -9.39 2.86
C ILE A 157 -5.17 -8.24 2.95
N ARG A 158 -5.53 -7.04 2.43
CA ARG A 158 -4.72 -5.84 2.55
C ARG A 158 -5.25 -4.93 3.64
N PRO A 159 -4.38 -4.24 4.39
CA PRO A 159 -4.80 -3.30 5.41
C PRO A 159 -5.39 -2.02 4.79
N LEU A 160 -6.31 -1.42 5.50
CA LEU A 160 -6.85 -0.09 5.24
C LEU A 160 -7.36 0.50 6.54
N ALA A 161 -6.90 1.69 6.88
CA ALA A 161 -7.21 2.34 8.15
C ALA A 161 -7.92 3.67 7.96
N MET A 162 -8.74 4.03 8.93
CA MET A 162 -9.42 5.31 9.03
C MET A 162 -8.85 6.12 10.18
N GLY A 163 -8.54 7.37 9.92
CA GLY A 163 -8.11 8.37 10.89
C GLY A 163 -8.97 9.62 10.82
N LYS A 164 -8.76 10.50 11.78
CA LYS A 164 -9.44 11.80 11.88
C LYS A 164 -8.46 12.92 12.19
N MET A 165 -8.55 14.00 11.44
CA MET A 165 -7.77 15.22 11.65
C MET A 165 -8.74 16.41 11.78
N GLY A 166 -8.86 16.96 12.99
CA GLY A 166 -9.91 17.94 13.27
C GLY A 166 -11.32 17.35 13.03
N GLY A 167 -12.05 17.92 12.08
CA GLY A 167 -13.37 17.42 11.63
C GLY A 167 -13.32 16.50 10.42
N GLU A 168 -12.15 16.32 9.82
CA GLU A 168 -11.96 15.64 8.53
C GLU A 168 -11.60 14.16 8.70
N ILE A 169 -12.04 13.34 7.76
CA ILE A 169 -11.74 11.90 7.71
C ILE A 169 -10.58 11.66 6.73
N VAL A 170 -9.65 10.83 7.16
CA VAL A 170 -8.49 10.41 6.37
C VAL A 170 -8.45 8.89 6.30
N PHE A 171 -8.17 8.36 5.11
CA PHE A 171 -7.89 6.93 4.90
C PHE A 171 -6.43 6.73 4.51
N ALA A 172 -5.84 5.67 5.00
CA ALA A 172 -4.48 5.29 4.65
C ALA A 172 -4.31 3.77 4.66
N SER A 173 -3.35 3.27 3.89
CA SER A 173 -2.99 1.85 3.90
C SER A 173 -2.40 1.42 5.25
N GLU A 174 -1.73 2.35 5.97
CA GLU A 174 -1.07 2.09 7.24
C GLU A 174 -1.33 3.21 8.25
N SER A 175 -1.46 2.86 9.53
CA SER A 175 -1.74 3.83 10.61
C SER A 175 -0.62 4.84 10.83
N CYS A 176 0.64 4.48 10.55
CA CYS A 176 1.79 5.39 10.66
C CYS A 176 1.70 6.63 9.75
N ALA A 177 0.87 6.57 8.70
CA ALA A 177 0.61 7.72 7.84
C ALA A 177 -0.14 8.82 8.59
N PHE A 178 -1.00 8.47 9.54
CA PHE A 178 -1.74 9.45 10.35
C PHE A 178 -0.81 10.25 11.26
N ASP A 179 0.17 9.58 11.88
CA ASP A 179 1.17 10.23 12.73
C ASP A 179 1.95 11.28 11.95
N SER A 180 2.28 10.98 10.69
CA SER A 180 3.03 11.87 9.81
C SER A 180 2.31 13.19 9.49
N ILE A 181 0.97 13.21 9.55
CA ILE A 181 0.15 14.38 9.25
C ILE A 181 -0.56 14.95 10.48
N GLY A 182 -0.32 14.38 11.68
CA GLY A 182 -0.98 14.78 12.92
C GLY A 182 -2.45 14.37 13.01
N ALA A 183 -2.89 13.38 12.23
CA ALA A 183 -4.20 12.79 12.36
C ALA A 183 -4.22 11.73 13.47
N LYS A 184 -5.40 11.47 14.03
CA LYS A 184 -5.58 10.41 15.03
C LYS A 184 -6.15 9.16 14.36
N PHE A 185 -5.54 8.01 14.60
CA PHE A 185 -6.10 6.72 14.23
C PHE A 185 -7.46 6.52 14.90
N VAL A 186 -8.44 6.08 14.16
CA VAL A 186 -9.80 5.77 14.66
C VAL A 186 -9.98 4.25 14.72
N ARG A 187 -9.84 3.57 13.59
CA ARG A 187 -9.95 2.12 13.47
C ARG A 187 -9.48 1.64 12.10
N ASP A 188 -9.29 0.35 11.99
CA ASP A 188 -9.18 -0.29 10.68
C ASP A 188 -10.56 -0.34 9.99
N VAL A 189 -10.56 -0.32 8.66
CA VAL A 189 -11.74 -0.63 7.84
C VAL A 189 -11.96 -2.15 7.93
N HIS A 190 -13.17 -2.57 8.28
CA HIS A 190 -13.48 -4.00 8.43
C HIS A 190 -13.38 -4.74 7.09
N PRO A 191 -13.01 -6.03 7.10
CA PRO A 191 -13.12 -6.88 5.92
C PRO A 191 -14.52 -6.83 5.32
N GLY A 192 -14.62 -6.50 4.02
CA GLY A 192 -15.88 -6.38 3.30
C GLY A 192 -16.62 -5.06 3.48
N GLU A 193 -16.08 -4.12 4.26
CA GLU A 193 -16.72 -2.84 4.53
C GLU A 193 -16.46 -1.82 3.41
N ILE A 194 -17.50 -1.03 3.13
CA ILE A 194 -17.42 0.21 2.35
C ILE A 194 -17.76 1.37 3.29
N ILE A 195 -16.77 2.22 3.59
CA ILE A 195 -17.02 3.48 4.32
C ILE A 195 -17.26 4.57 3.30
N VAL A 196 -18.39 5.26 3.44
CA VAL A 196 -18.78 6.40 2.60
C VAL A 196 -18.72 7.66 3.43
N VAL A 197 -17.99 8.65 2.94
CA VAL A 197 -17.88 10.00 3.51
C VAL A 197 -18.45 11.00 2.52
N ASP A 198 -19.44 11.75 2.95
CA ASP A 198 -20.07 12.82 2.18
C ASP A 198 -20.53 13.97 3.09
N ARG A 199 -21.29 14.92 2.54
CA ARG A 199 -21.79 16.07 3.31
C ARG A 199 -22.74 15.69 4.46
N SER A 200 -23.35 14.51 4.42
CA SER A 200 -24.21 14.00 5.51
C SER A 200 -23.42 13.34 6.64
N GLY A 201 -22.13 13.12 6.45
CA GLY A 201 -21.22 12.51 7.42
C GLY A 201 -20.60 11.22 6.93
N VAL A 202 -20.32 10.31 7.88
CA VAL A 202 -19.68 9.01 7.66
C VAL A 202 -20.71 7.91 7.86
N ARG A 203 -20.80 6.98 6.93
CA ARG A 203 -21.61 5.76 7.05
C ARG A 203 -20.90 4.54 6.51
N SER A 204 -21.23 3.38 7.03
CA SER A 204 -20.72 2.07 6.59
C SER A 204 -21.80 1.30 5.83
N LEU A 205 -21.36 0.56 4.81
CA LEU A 205 -22.11 -0.51 4.16
C LEU A 205 -21.38 -1.82 4.46
N GLU A 206 -22.08 -2.78 5.02
CA GLU A 206 -21.51 -4.00 5.61
C GLU A 206 -22.01 -5.29 4.94
N SER A 207 -22.62 -5.20 3.77
CA SER A 207 -23.24 -6.34 3.06
C SER A 207 -22.23 -7.46 2.73
N HIS A 208 -20.96 -7.13 2.60
CA HIS A 208 -19.88 -8.10 2.31
C HIS A 208 -19.04 -8.45 3.54
N CYS A 209 -19.41 -7.95 4.73
CA CYS A 209 -18.73 -8.25 5.99
C CYS A 209 -19.08 -9.67 6.50
N GLY A 210 -18.27 -10.16 7.46
CA GLY A 210 -18.53 -11.42 8.16
C GLY A 210 -17.85 -12.65 7.56
N GLN A 211 -17.05 -12.50 6.53
CA GLN A 211 -16.17 -13.57 6.06
C GLN A 211 -15.00 -13.78 7.01
N LYS A 212 -14.41 -14.98 6.99
CA LYS A 212 -13.20 -15.26 7.75
C LYS A 212 -12.07 -14.35 7.30
N SER A 213 -11.43 -13.65 8.23
CA SER A 213 -10.26 -12.80 7.96
C SER A 213 -9.14 -13.62 7.32
N GLY A 214 -8.57 -13.07 6.27
CA GLY A 214 -7.44 -13.59 5.51
C GLY A 214 -6.28 -12.60 5.43
N LEU A 215 -6.10 -11.75 6.47
CA LEU A 215 -5.02 -10.77 6.50
C LEU A 215 -3.69 -11.41 6.11
N CYS A 216 -3.00 -10.79 5.17
CA CYS A 216 -1.71 -11.27 4.69
C CYS A 216 -0.65 -11.12 5.79
N VAL A 217 -0.17 -12.24 6.31
CA VAL A 217 0.89 -12.25 7.34
C VAL A 217 2.17 -11.52 6.89
N PHE A 218 2.39 -11.42 5.59
CA PHE A 218 3.54 -10.72 5.02
C PHE A 218 3.55 -9.21 5.31
N GLU A 219 2.39 -8.64 5.64
CA GLU A 219 2.31 -7.26 6.15
C GLU A 219 3.11 -7.13 7.44
N TYR A 220 2.96 -8.05 8.39
CA TYR A 220 3.76 -8.06 9.62
C TYR A 220 5.21 -8.42 9.37
N VAL A 221 5.49 -9.42 8.54
CA VAL A 221 6.86 -9.92 8.34
C VAL A 221 7.74 -8.89 7.63
N TYR A 222 7.21 -8.17 6.64
CA TYR A 222 8.06 -7.38 5.75
C TYR A 222 7.47 -6.05 5.29
N THR A 223 6.18 -6.00 4.89
CA THR A 223 5.66 -4.88 4.09
C THR A 223 5.41 -3.64 4.92
N ALA A 224 4.69 -3.78 6.06
CA ALA A 224 4.31 -2.66 6.89
C ALA A 224 5.50 -2.05 7.63
N ARG A 225 5.41 -0.76 7.93
CA ARG A 225 6.39 -0.10 8.79
C ARG A 225 6.25 -0.60 10.22
N PRO A 226 7.36 -0.71 10.99
CA PRO A 226 7.32 -1.20 12.37
C PRO A 226 6.43 -0.38 13.31
N ASP A 227 6.29 0.91 13.06
CA ASP A 227 5.46 1.84 13.82
C ASP A 227 3.97 1.79 13.45
N SER A 228 3.57 0.94 12.51
CA SER A 228 2.17 0.72 12.16
C SER A 228 1.48 -0.23 13.14
N VAL A 229 0.17 -0.01 13.31
CA VAL A 229 -0.77 -0.91 13.98
C VAL A 229 -1.75 -1.41 12.92
N ILE A 230 -1.92 -2.74 12.82
CA ILE A 230 -2.83 -3.40 11.88
C ILE A 230 -3.72 -4.34 12.69
N GLU A 231 -5.04 -4.19 12.57
CA GLU A 231 -6.04 -5.00 13.30
C GLU A 231 -5.77 -5.09 14.82
N GLY A 232 -5.35 -3.97 15.39
CA GLY A 232 -5.07 -3.83 16.82
C GLY A 232 -3.69 -4.32 17.26
N GLU A 233 -2.89 -4.92 16.36
CA GLU A 233 -1.56 -5.46 16.67
C GLU A 233 -0.44 -4.56 16.15
N SER A 234 0.53 -4.25 17.02
CA SER A 234 1.74 -3.53 16.65
C SER A 234 2.64 -4.40 15.76
N VAL A 235 3.03 -3.88 14.60
CA VAL A 235 3.96 -4.56 13.68
C VAL A 235 5.31 -4.81 14.36
N HIS A 236 5.84 -3.83 15.09
CA HIS A 236 7.07 -3.98 15.88
C HIS A 236 6.97 -5.15 16.86
N MET A 237 5.89 -5.18 17.66
CA MET A 237 5.72 -6.24 18.67
C MET A 237 5.49 -7.62 18.03
N ALA A 238 4.80 -7.70 16.90
CA ALA A 238 4.62 -8.94 16.17
C ALA A 238 5.96 -9.51 15.67
N ARG A 239 6.82 -8.66 15.07
CA ARG A 239 8.17 -9.05 14.65
C ARG A 239 9.05 -9.46 15.82
N LYS A 240 8.98 -8.73 16.93
CA LYS A 240 9.73 -9.05 18.15
C LYS A 240 9.33 -10.42 18.72
N ARG A 241 8.02 -10.71 18.80
CA ARG A 241 7.52 -12.03 19.21
C ARG A 241 7.98 -13.15 18.27
N ALA A 242 7.96 -12.90 16.96
CA ALA A 242 8.46 -13.88 15.98
C ALA A 242 9.95 -14.20 16.21
N GLY A 243 10.76 -13.21 16.56
CA GLY A 243 12.17 -13.40 16.92
C GLY A 243 12.35 -14.20 18.20
N ALA A 244 11.52 -13.97 19.22
CA ALA A 244 11.53 -14.75 20.46
C ALA A 244 11.18 -16.22 20.22
N PHE A 245 10.14 -16.50 19.44
CA PHE A 245 9.79 -17.88 19.04
C PHE A 245 10.91 -18.55 18.26
N LEU A 246 11.59 -17.81 17.36
CA LEU A 246 12.73 -18.34 16.61
C LEU A 246 13.88 -18.75 17.55
N ALA A 247 14.13 -17.99 18.62
CA ALA A 247 15.15 -18.35 19.60
C ALA A 247 14.81 -19.64 20.35
N GLN A 248 13.52 -19.87 20.65
CA GLN A 248 13.05 -21.11 21.30
C GLN A 248 13.12 -22.32 20.37
N GLU A 249 12.72 -22.15 19.08
CA GLU A 249 12.70 -23.23 18.09
C GLU A 249 14.11 -23.58 17.57
N HIS A 250 14.96 -22.57 17.44
CA HIS A 250 16.30 -22.68 16.86
C HIS A 250 17.35 -21.97 17.72
N PRO A 251 17.65 -22.48 18.92
CA PRO A 251 18.70 -21.92 19.76
C PRO A 251 20.07 -22.12 19.11
N VAL A 252 20.92 -21.10 19.20
CA VAL A 252 22.30 -21.15 18.72
C VAL A 252 23.26 -20.62 19.78
N GLU A 253 24.50 -21.10 19.77
CA GLU A 253 25.59 -20.52 20.56
C GLU A 253 26.27 -19.44 19.73
N ALA A 254 26.17 -18.18 20.17
CA ALA A 254 26.77 -17.04 19.48
C ALA A 254 27.14 -15.94 20.48
N ASP A 255 28.08 -15.10 20.11
CA ASP A 255 28.55 -13.99 20.93
C ASP A 255 27.65 -12.76 20.82
N ILE A 256 26.93 -12.60 19.72
CA ILE A 256 26.10 -11.43 19.43
C ILE A 256 24.96 -11.76 18.46
N VAL A 257 23.82 -11.15 18.66
CA VAL A 257 22.71 -11.13 17.71
C VAL A 257 22.70 -9.80 16.97
N ILE A 258 22.66 -9.83 15.65
CA ILE A 258 22.58 -8.65 14.80
C ILE A 258 21.40 -8.78 13.82
N GLY A 259 20.66 -7.69 13.64
CA GLY A 259 19.55 -7.64 12.68
C GLY A 259 20.01 -7.19 11.30
N SER A 260 19.47 -7.81 10.25
CA SER A 260 19.61 -7.29 8.91
C SER A 260 18.66 -6.09 8.70
N PRO A 261 19.20 -4.89 8.42
CA PRO A 261 18.36 -3.69 8.28
C PRO A 261 17.48 -3.72 7.02
N ASP A 262 16.21 -3.27 7.08
CA ASP A 262 15.53 -2.69 8.24
C ASP A 262 14.57 -3.71 8.88
N SER A 263 13.92 -4.57 8.11
CA SER A 263 12.83 -5.46 8.56
C SER A 263 13.26 -6.53 9.55
N GLY A 264 14.54 -6.90 9.58
CA GLY A 264 15.09 -7.89 10.51
C GLY A 264 15.46 -7.36 11.89
N LEU A 265 15.44 -6.05 12.12
CA LEU A 265 15.90 -5.46 13.38
C LEU A 265 15.04 -5.85 14.56
N ASP A 266 13.71 -5.76 14.41
CA ASP A 266 12.77 -6.07 15.49
C ASP A 266 12.80 -7.56 15.88
N ALA A 267 12.89 -8.45 14.88
CA ALA A 267 12.99 -9.88 15.12
C ALA A 267 14.32 -10.24 15.81
N ALA A 268 15.42 -9.63 15.39
CA ALA A 268 16.71 -9.83 16.04
C ALA A 268 16.71 -9.34 17.49
N LEU A 269 16.03 -8.24 17.79
CA LEU A 269 15.85 -7.77 19.16
C LEU A 269 15.09 -8.80 20.00
N GLY A 270 13.98 -9.34 19.48
CA GLY A 270 13.22 -10.38 20.17
C GLY A 270 14.01 -11.68 20.36
N TYR A 271 14.81 -12.08 19.37
CA TYR A 271 15.71 -13.22 19.49
C TYR A 271 16.75 -13.02 20.61
N ALA A 272 17.39 -11.85 20.64
CA ALA A 272 18.40 -11.52 21.63
C ALA A 272 17.83 -11.50 23.05
N GLU A 273 16.67 -10.90 23.27
CA GLU A 273 16.01 -10.87 24.57
C GLU A 273 15.64 -12.27 25.09
N GLU A 274 15.12 -13.13 24.21
CA GLU A 274 14.71 -14.50 24.58
C GLU A 274 15.91 -15.42 24.81
N SER A 275 16.94 -15.36 23.95
CA SER A 275 18.12 -16.22 24.04
C SER A 275 19.12 -15.78 25.12
N GLY A 276 19.05 -14.52 25.57
CA GLY A 276 20.03 -13.92 26.46
C GLY A 276 21.36 -13.54 25.78
N ILE A 277 21.48 -13.73 24.45
CA ILE A 277 22.65 -13.31 23.68
C ILE A 277 22.58 -11.79 23.45
N PRO A 278 23.68 -11.05 23.68
CA PRO A 278 23.67 -9.60 23.51
C PRO A 278 23.21 -9.15 22.09
N TYR A 279 22.35 -8.14 22.02
CA TYR A 279 22.02 -7.48 20.75
C TYR A 279 23.05 -6.44 20.40
N GLY A 280 23.45 -6.36 19.12
CA GLY A 280 24.37 -5.35 18.62
C GLY A 280 24.06 -4.90 17.21
N ILE A 281 24.74 -3.85 16.78
CA ILE A 281 24.68 -3.34 15.40
C ILE A 281 25.90 -3.88 14.66
N GLY A 282 25.69 -4.78 13.70
CA GLY A 282 26.76 -5.34 12.88
C GLY A 282 26.79 -4.78 11.45
N PHE A 283 25.68 -4.18 11.00
CA PHE A 283 25.58 -3.62 9.64
C PHE A 283 25.13 -2.16 9.67
N ILE A 284 25.76 -1.36 8.83
CA ILE A 284 25.30 0.00 8.50
C ILE A 284 24.67 -0.04 7.10
N LYS A 285 23.43 0.40 7.02
CA LYS A 285 22.69 0.47 5.75
C LYS A 285 22.85 1.84 5.09
N ASN A 286 23.29 1.81 3.82
CA ASN A 286 23.20 2.99 2.96
C ASN A 286 21.73 3.21 2.56
N ARG A 287 21.11 4.26 3.10
CA ARG A 287 19.68 4.59 2.89
C ARG A 287 19.35 5.07 1.47
N TYR A 288 20.36 5.45 0.69
CA TYR A 288 20.20 5.86 -0.70
C TYR A 288 20.08 4.69 -1.69
N ILE A 289 20.34 3.45 -1.22
CA ILE A 289 20.20 2.24 -2.02
C ILE A 289 18.89 1.55 -1.67
N GLY A 290 18.02 1.39 -2.68
CA GLY A 290 16.73 0.73 -2.57
C GLY A 290 16.84 -0.81 -2.47
N ARG A 291 15.79 -1.50 -2.93
CA ARG A 291 15.74 -2.96 -2.98
C ARG A 291 16.77 -3.50 -3.97
N THR A 292 17.58 -4.44 -3.55
CA THR A 292 18.69 -4.99 -4.35
C THR A 292 18.37 -6.35 -4.98
N PHE A 293 17.50 -7.15 -4.34
CA PHE A 293 17.17 -8.50 -4.78
C PHE A 293 16.34 -8.55 -6.08
N ILE A 294 15.71 -7.43 -6.46
CA ILE A 294 14.92 -7.32 -7.70
C ILE A 294 15.76 -6.98 -8.94
N LEU A 295 17.08 -6.79 -8.79
CA LEU A 295 17.97 -6.54 -9.90
C LEU A 295 18.09 -7.78 -10.79
N PRO A 296 18.20 -7.63 -12.11
CA PRO A 296 18.05 -8.73 -13.06
C PRO A 296 19.16 -9.77 -12.95
N THR A 297 20.42 -9.35 -12.75
CA THR A 297 21.57 -10.27 -12.73
C THR A 297 22.13 -10.47 -11.32
N GLN A 298 22.71 -11.63 -11.06
CA GLN A 298 23.36 -11.94 -9.80
C GLN A 298 24.51 -10.97 -9.48
N LYS A 299 25.33 -10.66 -10.48
CA LYS A 299 26.45 -9.72 -10.35
C LYS A 299 26.00 -8.30 -9.94
N GLU A 300 24.88 -7.85 -10.49
CA GLU A 300 24.29 -6.55 -10.09
C GLU A 300 23.75 -6.60 -8.66
N ARG A 301 23.08 -7.69 -8.27
CA ARG A 301 22.59 -7.88 -6.91
C ARG A 301 23.74 -7.86 -5.88
N GLU A 302 24.79 -8.61 -6.12
CA GLU A 302 25.99 -8.66 -5.25
C GLU A 302 26.65 -7.28 -5.11
N ARG A 303 26.87 -6.59 -6.23
CA ARG A 303 27.44 -5.24 -6.21
C ARG A 303 26.54 -4.25 -5.44
N ALA A 304 25.25 -4.33 -5.65
CA ALA A 304 24.30 -3.44 -4.99
C ALA A 304 24.20 -3.72 -3.48
N VAL A 305 24.24 -4.99 -3.07
CA VAL A 305 24.30 -5.38 -1.65
C VAL A 305 25.58 -4.87 -1.00
N HIS A 306 26.73 -5.00 -1.66
CA HIS A 306 28.00 -4.51 -1.15
C HIS A 306 28.03 -2.99 -0.93
N ILE A 307 27.34 -2.22 -1.79
CA ILE A 307 27.18 -0.76 -1.61
C ILE A 307 26.15 -0.45 -0.52
N LYS A 308 25.13 -1.31 -0.37
CA LYS A 308 24.00 -1.10 0.53
C LYS A 308 24.32 -1.39 1.99
N LEU A 309 25.07 -2.45 2.25
CA LEU A 309 25.35 -2.95 3.59
C LEU A 309 26.85 -2.96 3.85
N ASN A 310 27.28 -2.17 4.83
CA ASN A 310 28.67 -2.15 5.29
C ASN A 310 28.76 -2.85 6.64
N VAL A 311 29.68 -3.76 6.78
CA VAL A 311 29.97 -4.48 8.02
C VAL A 311 30.71 -3.56 8.98
N LEU A 312 30.34 -3.60 10.25
CA LEU A 312 31.12 -3.00 11.34
C LEU A 312 32.13 -4.02 11.86
N GLU A 313 33.36 -3.95 11.38
CA GLU A 313 34.45 -4.88 11.75
C GLU A 313 34.74 -4.89 13.25
N SER A 314 34.48 -3.77 13.94
CA SER A 314 34.64 -3.69 15.40
C SER A 314 33.57 -4.46 16.19
N ALA A 315 32.43 -4.73 15.58
CA ALA A 315 31.32 -5.46 16.21
C ALA A 315 31.25 -6.93 15.76
N ILE A 316 31.57 -7.17 14.50
CA ILE A 316 31.61 -8.52 13.91
C ILE A 316 33.06 -8.89 13.80
N GLY A 317 33.58 -9.74 14.68
CA GLY A 317 34.88 -10.36 14.53
C GLY A 317 34.98 -11.20 13.24
N ARG A 318 36.03 -12.02 13.07
CA ARG A 318 36.11 -12.96 11.95
C ARG A 318 34.95 -13.94 12.03
N ALA A 319 33.99 -13.81 11.10
CA ALA A 319 33.01 -14.87 10.89
C ALA A 319 33.76 -16.10 10.37
N HIS A 320 33.74 -17.19 11.11
CA HIS A 320 34.13 -18.49 10.57
C HIS A 320 32.96 -18.95 9.70
N VAL A 321 33.17 -18.95 8.39
CA VAL A 321 32.25 -19.54 7.41
C VAL A 321 32.63 -21.01 7.27
#